data_a52a191a47d3c7e55b16695213771df6
#
_entry.id   a52a191a47d3c7e55b16695213771df6
#
_cell.length_a   1.000
_cell.length_b   1.000
_cell.length_c   1.000
_cell.angle_alpha   90.00
_cell.angle_beta   90.00
_cell.angle_gamma   90.00
#
_symmetry.space_group_name_H-M   'P 1'
#
loop_
_entity.id
_entity.type
_entity.pdbx_description
1 polymer ?
#
loop_
_entity_poly.entity_id
_entity_poly.type
_entity_poly.pdbx_seq_one_letter_code
_entity_poly.pdbx_strand_id
1 'polypeptide(L)'
;IKFCESDNVKCYAENAFNEVSNTCMIYPLDIKDMLCGEIDDLEDLAVVSNKLKEIESRTVYMCFSADMLHSGHIAIIKKAQRLGKLMIGVLSDEAVVSYKRYPLLPFTERKAMFENIAGVYKVVEQKTLSYKDNLKKYQPTYVVHGDDWCNGFQKFVRDEVVSVLASYGGILIEYPYSNDKKYQSLEYRAREDLSLPDIRRARLKKAIAMKGTVSAIEAHSGITGLIAEKTVVYQNGEAHQFDAMWVSSLCDSTAKGKPDIELVDMTSRFRTIDDIMEVTTKPIIFDGDTGGLTEHFVYTVKTLERMGVSMIIIEDKTGLKKNSLFGTAVAQTQDSIENFCAKITAGKKAQKTQDFMICARIESLILEKGMEDALTRAIAFTKAGADAIMIHSRKKDPAEIFEFVDKFRKEDSITPIVVVPTSFNTVTEEEFKAKGINVVIYANQLTRTGFPAMQNAARTILENHRAKECDDMCMSIKDIITLIPDEV
;
A
#
# COMPACT_ATOMS: atom_id res chain seq x y z
N ILE A 1 -58.04 -5.36 -19.79
CA ILE A 1 -58.65 -6.26 -20.79
C ILE A 1 -60.19 -6.27 -20.60
N LYS A 2 -60.76 -6.63 -19.43
CA LYS A 2 -62.21 -6.65 -19.19
C LYS A 2 -62.90 -5.30 -19.44
N PHE A 3 -62.19 -4.16 -19.12
CA PHE A 3 -62.74 -2.82 -19.37
C PHE A 3 -62.85 -2.53 -20.88
N CYS A 4 -61.88 -2.96 -21.67
CA CYS A 4 -61.95 -2.81 -23.14
C CYS A 4 -62.93 -3.72 -23.82
N GLU A 5 -63.31 -4.88 -23.20
CA GLU A 5 -64.31 -5.83 -23.69
C GLU A 5 -65.71 -5.30 -23.53
N SER A 6 -65.94 -4.20 -22.79
CA SER A 6 -67.25 -3.57 -22.54
C SER A 6 -67.52 -2.33 -23.38
N ASP A 7 -67.08 -2.26 -24.62
CA ASP A 7 -67.22 -1.15 -25.58
C ASP A 7 -66.44 0.17 -25.20
N ASN A 8 -65.57 0.13 -24.23
CA ASN A 8 -64.82 1.30 -23.78
C ASN A 8 -63.46 1.51 -24.52
N VAL A 9 -63.41 1.12 -25.81
CA VAL A 9 -62.18 1.17 -26.63
C VAL A 9 -61.67 2.56 -26.96
N LYS A 10 -62.45 3.61 -26.68
CA LYS A 10 -62.07 5.01 -26.91
C LYS A 10 -61.78 5.77 -25.61
N CYS A 11 -61.74 5.09 -24.48
CA CYS A 11 -61.46 5.69 -23.18
C CYS A 11 -59.97 5.62 -22.87
N TYR A 12 -59.47 6.60 -22.12
CA TYR A 12 -58.10 6.56 -21.59
C TYR A 12 -57.94 5.44 -20.56
N ALA A 13 -56.70 4.92 -20.44
CA ALA A 13 -56.36 3.82 -19.49
C ALA A 13 -56.71 4.16 -18.05
N GLU A 14 -56.65 5.44 -17.68
CA GLU A 14 -57.02 5.99 -16.36
C GLU A 14 -58.46 5.74 -16.00
N ASN A 15 -59.37 5.71 -16.97
CA ASN A 15 -60.80 5.39 -16.74
C ASN A 15 -60.96 3.94 -16.24
N ALA A 16 -60.13 3.01 -16.72
CA ALA A 16 -60.12 1.66 -16.23
C ALA A 16 -59.63 1.55 -14.77
N PHE A 17 -58.67 2.41 -14.37
CA PHE A 17 -58.23 2.52 -12.99
C PHE A 17 -59.30 3.07 -12.06
N ASN A 18 -60.07 4.07 -12.53
CA ASN A 18 -61.18 4.63 -11.75
C ASN A 18 -62.26 3.60 -11.44
N GLU A 19 -62.59 2.70 -12.38
CA GLU A 19 -63.55 1.64 -12.13
C GLU A 19 -63.11 0.60 -11.11
N VAL A 20 -61.81 0.31 -11.03
CA VAL A 20 -61.24 -0.65 -10.08
C VAL A 20 -60.73 -0.04 -8.78
N SER A 21 -60.77 1.29 -8.65
CA SER A 21 -60.24 2.02 -7.50
C SER A 21 -60.86 1.61 -6.15
N ASN A 22 -62.12 1.16 -6.17
CA ASN A 22 -62.78 0.66 -4.99
C ASN A 22 -62.48 -0.82 -4.64
N THR A 23 -61.76 -1.53 -5.53
CA THR A 23 -61.42 -2.96 -5.38
C THR A 23 -59.92 -3.21 -5.29
N CYS A 24 -59.12 -2.21 -5.67
CA CYS A 24 -57.67 -2.28 -5.64
C CYS A 24 -57.07 -1.07 -4.91
N MET A 25 -56.11 -1.30 -4.04
CA MET A 25 -55.30 -0.20 -3.47
C MET A 25 -54.25 0.22 -4.48
N ILE A 26 -54.28 1.50 -4.92
CA ILE A 26 -53.33 2.08 -5.84
C ILE A 26 -52.43 3.01 -5.02
N TYR A 27 -51.14 2.74 -5.02
CA TYR A 27 -50.14 3.57 -4.34
C TYR A 27 -49.36 4.42 -5.35
N PRO A 28 -49.10 5.68 -5.05
CA PRO A 28 -48.25 6.49 -5.90
C PRO A 28 -46.81 5.92 -5.86
N LEU A 29 -46.21 5.76 -7.03
CA LEU A 29 -44.79 5.45 -7.17
C LEU A 29 -44.03 6.75 -7.29
N ASP A 30 -43.21 7.06 -6.27
CA ASP A 30 -42.30 8.18 -6.35
C ASP A 30 -41.16 7.85 -7.35
N ILE A 31 -41.20 8.47 -8.51
CA ILE A 31 -40.17 8.35 -9.57
C ILE A 31 -38.95 9.19 -9.34
N LYS A 32 -38.96 10.06 -8.31
CA LYS A 32 -37.85 10.99 -7.95
C LYS A 32 -37.33 11.74 -9.16
N ASP A 33 -36.02 11.56 -9.44
CA ASP A 33 -35.30 12.26 -10.52
C ASP A 33 -35.32 11.50 -11.85
N MET A 34 -36.18 10.49 -12.01
CA MET A 34 -36.29 9.78 -13.29
C MET A 34 -37.01 10.67 -14.31
N LEU A 35 -36.47 10.72 -15.53
CA LEU A 35 -37.13 11.36 -16.64
C LEU A 35 -38.45 10.61 -16.91
N CYS A 36 -39.56 11.31 -16.75
CA CYS A 36 -40.88 10.83 -17.08
C CYS A 36 -41.59 11.93 -17.86
N GLY A 37 -42.33 11.55 -18.88
CA GLY A 37 -43.14 12.45 -19.68
C GLY A 37 -44.15 11.64 -20.49
N GLU A 38 -45.35 12.16 -20.60
CA GLU A 38 -46.38 11.66 -21.48
C GLU A 38 -46.08 12.18 -22.90
N ILE A 39 -46.35 11.38 -23.90
CA ILE A 39 -46.12 11.73 -25.32
C ILE A 39 -47.44 11.40 -26.06
N ASP A 40 -48.30 12.41 -26.13
CA ASP A 40 -49.57 12.32 -26.81
C ASP A 40 -49.52 12.92 -28.22
N ASP A 41 -48.59 13.86 -28.44
CA ASP A 41 -48.43 14.55 -29.71
C ASP A 41 -46.98 14.81 -30.06
N LEU A 42 -46.75 15.49 -31.20
CA LEU A 42 -45.39 15.86 -31.68
C LEU A 42 -44.69 16.91 -30.83
N GLU A 43 -45.46 17.75 -30.12
CA GLU A 43 -44.93 18.75 -29.23
C GLU A 43 -44.37 18.13 -27.96
N ASP A 44 -45.11 17.20 -27.38
CA ASP A 44 -44.65 16.36 -26.24
C ASP A 44 -43.36 15.57 -26.60
N LEU A 45 -43.39 14.93 -27.76
CA LEU A 45 -42.23 14.21 -28.29
C LEU A 45 -41.02 15.13 -28.42
N ALA A 46 -41.20 16.37 -28.89
CA ALA A 46 -40.14 17.35 -29.01
C ALA A 46 -39.59 17.77 -27.62
N VAL A 47 -40.47 17.97 -26.65
CA VAL A 47 -40.10 18.33 -25.26
C VAL A 47 -39.27 17.22 -24.61
N VAL A 48 -39.76 15.97 -24.66
CA VAL A 48 -39.06 14.83 -24.09
C VAL A 48 -37.74 14.58 -24.80
N SER A 49 -37.71 14.66 -26.15
CA SER A 49 -36.50 14.51 -26.94
C SER A 49 -35.43 15.58 -26.62
N ASN A 50 -35.86 16.82 -26.40
CA ASN A 50 -34.94 17.90 -26.03
C ASN A 50 -34.37 17.69 -24.62
N LYS A 51 -35.17 17.25 -23.65
CA LYS A 51 -34.67 16.89 -22.31
C LYS A 51 -33.66 15.73 -22.36
N LEU A 52 -33.92 14.71 -23.18
CA LEU A 52 -32.99 13.59 -23.40
C LEU A 52 -31.66 14.09 -23.98
N LYS A 53 -31.72 14.91 -25.03
CA LYS A 53 -30.52 15.52 -25.64
C LYS A 53 -29.73 16.36 -24.65
N GLU A 54 -30.40 17.10 -23.79
CA GLU A 54 -29.77 17.89 -22.74
C GLU A 54 -29.04 16.99 -21.74
N ILE A 55 -29.67 15.91 -21.26
CA ILE A 55 -29.02 14.92 -20.38
C ILE A 55 -27.84 14.24 -21.08
N GLU A 56 -27.99 13.86 -22.34
CA GLU A 56 -26.92 13.24 -23.14
C GLU A 56 -25.75 14.20 -23.43
N SER A 57 -25.98 15.51 -23.39
CA SER A 57 -24.92 16.50 -23.55
C SER A 57 -24.05 16.67 -22.30
N ARG A 58 -24.60 16.35 -21.12
CA ARG A 58 -23.91 16.47 -19.84
C ARG A 58 -22.92 15.32 -19.67
N THR A 59 -21.82 15.62 -19.00
CA THR A 59 -20.82 14.62 -18.61
C THR A 59 -20.73 14.51 -17.10
N VAL A 60 -20.56 13.30 -16.61
CA VAL A 60 -20.48 12.98 -15.19
C VAL A 60 -19.15 12.28 -14.93
N TYR A 61 -18.44 12.68 -13.90
CA TYR A 61 -17.19 12.07 -13.47
C TYR A 61 -17.33 11.42 -12.09
N MET A 62 -16.86 10.20 -11.95
CA MET A 62 -16.69 9.50 -10.67
C MET A 62 -15.32 8.88 -10.62
N CYS A 63 -14.74 8.72 -9.43
CA CYS A 63 -13.48 8.02 -9.25
C CYS A 63 -13.62 6.84 -8.30
N PHE A 64 -12.91 5.75 -8.62
CA PHE A 64 -12.91 4.53 -7.84
C PHE A 64 -11.50 3.98 -7.62
N SER A 65 -11.29 3.46 -6.41
CA SER A 65 -10.12 2.64 -6.06
C SER A 65 -10.47 1.15 -5.92
N ALA A 66 -11.73 0.79 -6.21
CA ALA A 66 -12.29 -0.50 -5.83
C ALA A 66 -11.62 -1.68 -6.53
N ASP A 67 -11.14 -2.64 -5.75
CA ASP A 67 -10.70 -3.96 -6.20
C ASP A 67 -11.87 -4.91 -6.40
N MET A 68 -12.96 -4.69 -5.68
CA MET A 68 -14.18 -5.47 -5.76
C MET A 68 -15.37 -4.53 -5.92
N LEU A 69 -16.20 -4.83 -6.93
CA LEU A 69 -17.47 -4.15 -7.11
C LEU A 69 -18.55 -4.87 -6.31
N HIS A 70 -19.35 -4.10 -5.59
CA HIS A 70 -20.51 -4.58 -4.86
C HIS A 70 -21.76 -3.75 -5.20
N SER A 71 -22.93 -4.20 -4.75
CA SER A 71 -24.20 -3.54 -5.07
C SER A 71 -24.26 -2.06 -4.68
N GLY A 72 -23.52 -1.63 -3.64
CA GLY A 72 -23.38 -0.23 -3.27
C GLY A 72 -22.69 0.61 -4.35
N HIS A 73 -21.59 0.12 -4.92
CA HIS A 73 -20.93 0.77 -6.06
C HIS A 73 -21.86 0.83 -7.29
N ILE A 74 -22.56 -0.26 -7.59
CA ILE A 74 -23.50 -0.29 -8.73
C ILE A 74 -24.65 0.68 -8.50
N ALA A 75 -25.14 0.81 -7.27
CA ALA A 75 -26.23 1.74 -6.95
C ALA A 75 -25.86 3.21 -7.20
N ILE A 76 -24.66 3.65 -6.78
CA ILE A 76 -24.20 5.02 -7.02
C ILE A 76 -23.86 5.25 -8.50
N ILE A 77 -23.27 4.26 -9.19
CA ILE A 77 -23.05 4.28 -10.65
C ILE A 77 -24.36 4.51 -11.40
N LYS A 78 -25.41 3.75 -11.08
CA LYS A 78 -26.73 3.93 -11.70
C LYS A 78 -27.34 5.29 -11.45
N LYS A 79 -27.13 5.90 -10.27
CA LYS A 79 -27.56 7.28 -10.00
C LYS A 79 -26.79 8.27 -10.87
N ALA A 80 -25.47 8.11 -10.97
CA ALA A 80 -24.64 8.96 -11.81
C ALA A 80 -24.99 8.90 -13.30
N GLN A 81 -25.31 7.70 -13.82
CA GLN A 81 -25.72 7.48 -15.21
C GLN A 81 -27.00 8.24 -15.60
N ARG A 82 -27.88 8.54 -14.63
CA ARG A 82 -29.11 9.31 -14.87
C ARG A 82 -28.85 10.80 -15.10
N LEU A 83 -27.67 11.28 -14.69
CA LEU A 83 -27.30 12.70 -14.79
C LEU A 83 -26.64 13.06 -16.13
N GLY A 84 -26.13 12.08 -16.88
CA GLY A 84 -25.45 12.29 -18.15
C GLY A 84 -24.49 11.14 -18.51
N LYS A 85 -23.63 11.37 -19.49
CA LYS A 85 -22.60 10.43 -19.92
C LYS A 85 -21.57 10.19 -18.83
N LEU A 86 -21.58 9.01 -18.22
CA LEU A 86 -20.73 8.67 -17.08
C LEU A 86 -19.31 8.31 -17.53
N MET A 87 -18.35 9.09 -17.04
CA MET A 87 -16.92 8.81 -17.12
C MET A 87 -16.43 8.33 -15.75
N ILE A 88 -15.72 7.21 -15.72
CA ILE A 88 -15.14 6.65 -14.50
C ILE A 88 -13.63 6.82 -14.52
N GLY A 89 -13.08 7.52 -13.52
CA GLY A 89 -11.68 7.52 -13.17
C GLY A 89 -11.36 6.29 -12.33
N VAL A 90 -10.37 5.51 -12.75
CA VAL A 90 -9.82 4.42 -11.94
C VAL A 90 -8.45 4.85 -11.44
N LEU A 91 -8.26 4.80 -10.12
CA LEU A 91 -6.96 5.15 -9.53
C LEU A 91 -5.87 4.20 -10.01
N SER A 92 -4.71 4.73 -10.40
CA SER A 92 -3.54 3.91 -10.69
C SER A 92 -3.14 3.07 -9.47
N ASP A 93 -2.29 2.06 -9.66
CA ASP A 93 -1.85 1.22 -8.55
C ASP A 93 -1.05 2.04 -7.53
N GLU A 94 -0.19 2.95 -7.99
CA GLU A 94 0.55 3.89 -7.14
C GLU A 94 -0.39 4.80 -6.35
N ALA A 95 -1.43 5.34 -7.00
CA ALA A 95 -2.39 6.21 -6.33
C ALA A 95 -3.20 5.48 -5.25
N VAL A 96 -3.56 4.21 -5.48
CA VAL A 96 -4.24 3.38 -4.44
C VAL A 96 -3.30 3.14 -3.27
N VAL A 97 -2.07 2.74 -3.53
CA VAL A 97 -1.07 2.43 -2.51
C VAL A 97 -0.71 3.67 -1.68
N SER A 98 -0.76 4.88 -2.26
CA SER A 98 -0.45 6.12 -1.55
C SER A 98 -1.39 6.42 -0.36
N TYR A 99 -2.57 5.80 -0.28
CA TYR A 99 -3.55 6.08 0.79
C TYR A 99 -4.29 4.86 1.34
N LYS A 100 -4.16 3.71 0.67
CA LYS A 100 -4.79 2.44 1.05
C LYS A 100 -3.75 1.33 1.00
N ARG A 101 -4.22 0.11 1.14
CA ARG A 101 -3.46 -1.12 0.90
C ARG A 101 -3.11 -1.30 -0.57
N TYR A 102 -2.18 -2.22 -0.85
CA TYR A 102 -1.95 -2.70 -2.22
C TYR A 102 -3.25 -3.24 -2.82
N PRO A 103 -3.60 -2.84 -4.06
CA PRO A 103 -4.78 -3.38 -4.73
C PRO A 103 -4.63 -4.89 -4.93
N LEU A 104 -5.74 -5.62 -4.79
CA LEU A 104 -5.79 -7.07 -5.07
C LEU A 104 -5.67 -7.34 -6.56
N LEU A 105 -6.29 -6.48 -7.37
CA LEU A 105 -6.25 -6.53 -8.82
C LEU A 105 -5.39 -5.38 -9.35
N PRO A 106 -4.50 -5.62 -10.34
CA PRO A 106 -3.73 -4.55 -10.96
C PRO A 106 -4.66 -3.58 -11.71
N PHE A 107 -4.16 -2.36 -11.94
CA PHE A 107 -4.91 -1.30 -12.62
C PHE A 107 -5.62 -1.76 -13.89
N THR A 108 -4.94 -2.57 -14.72
CA THR A 108 -5.50 -3.09 -15.98
C THR A 108 -6.77 -3.92 -15.77
N GLU A 109 -6.79 -4.78 -14.77
CA GLU A 109 -7.95 -5.61 -14.42
C GLU A 109 -9.08 -4.75 -13.84
N ARG A 110 -8.74 -3.83 -12.93
CA ARG A 110 -9.73 -2.91 -12.34
C ARG A 110 -10.37 -2.02 -13.40
N LYS A 111 -9.57 -1.52 -14.35
CA LYS A 111 -10.06 -0.74 -15.48
C LYS A 111 -10.99 -1.56 -16.37
N ALA A 112 -10.60 -2.79 -16.71
CA ALA A 112 -11.42 -3.70 -17.51
C ALA A 112 -12.79 -4.00 -16.86
N MET A 113 -12.87 -4.15 -15.53
CA MET A 113 -14.14 -4.32 -14.83
C MET A 113 -15.09 -3.14 -15.08
N PHE A 114 -14.60 -1.90 -14.94
CA PHE A 114 -15.42 -0.70 -15.16
C PHE A 114 -15.79 -0.49 -16.62
N GLU A 115 -14.94 -0.85 -17.57
CA GLU A 115 -15.20 -0.76 -19.00
C GLU A 115 -16.37 -1.69 -19.44
N ASN A 116 -16.61 -2.76 -18.68
CA ASN A 116 -17.68 -3.71 -18.96
C ASN A 116 -18.98 -3.44 -18.17
N ILE A 117 -19.08 -2.31 -17.46
CA ILE A 117 -20.33 -1.90 -16.81
C ILE A 117 -21.24 -1.24 -17.85
N ALA A 118 -22.43 -1.79 -18.06
CA ALA A 118 -23.40 -1.22 -18.99
C ALA A 118 -23.70 0.26 -18.68
N GLY A 119 -23.66 1.11 -19.70
CA GLY A 119 -23.95 2.55 -19.60
C GLY A 119 -22.78 3.42 -19.11
N VAL A 120 -21.59 2.86 -18.90
CA VAL A 120 -20.36 3.64 -18.72
C VAL A 120 -19.90 4.14 -20.08
N TYR A 121 -19.77 5.46 -20.21
CA TYR A 121 -19.35 6.09 -21.46
C TYR A 121 -17.84 5.96 -21.71
N LYS A 122 -17.04 6.14 -20.65
CA LYS A 122 -15.57 6.13 -20.76
C LYS A 122 -14.93 5.77 -19.43
N VAL A 123 -13.83 5.01 -19.47
CA VAL A 123 -12.97 4.77 -18.30
C VAL A 123 -11.61 5.39 -18.54
N VAL A 124 -11.10 6.14 -17.56
CA VAL A 124 -9.84 6.87 -17.64
C VAL A 124 -8.97 6.58 -16.42
N GLU A 125 -7.67 6.66 -16.58
CA GLU A 125 -6.73 6.58 -15.47
C GLU A 125 -6.77 7.85 -14.62
N GLN A 126 -6.75 7.69 -13.29
CA GLN A 126 -6.48 8.75 -12.34
C GLN A 126 -5.18 8.43 -11.61
N LYS A 127 -4.13 9.19 -11.92
CA LYS A 127 -2.74 8.91 -11.50
C LYS A 127 -2.45 9.23 -10.04
N THR A 128 -3.26 10.12 -9.44
CA THR A 128 -3.12 10.57 -8.05
C THR A 128 -4.49 10.63 -7.38
N LEU A 129 -4.51 10.83 -6.06
CA LEU A 129 -5.76 11.09 -5.32
C LEU A 129 -6.42 12.40 -5.75
N SER A 130 -5.63 13.38 -6.21
CA SER A 130 -6.12 14.64 -6.74
C SER A 130 -6.93 14.43 -8.01
N TYR A 131 -8.12 15.02 -8.06
CA TYR A 131 -8.99 15.00 -9.24
C TYR A 131 -8.61 16.08 -10.27
N LYS A 132 -7.74 17.03 -9.87
CA LYS A 132 -7.46 18.27 -10.58
C LYS A 132 -7.13 18.09 -12.06
N ASP A 133 -6.25 17.15 -12.39
CA ASP A 133 -5.80 16.94 -13.77
C ASP A 133 -6.93 16.42 -14.64
N ASN A 134 -7.67 15.41 -14.17
CA ASN A 134 -8.80 14.87 -14.91
C ASN A 134 -9.96 15.86 -15.00
N LEU A 135 -10.26 16.62 -13.93
CA LEU A 135 -11.30 17.65 -13.96
C LEU A 135 -10.94 18.79 -14.92
N LYS A 136 -9.71 19.28 -14.94
CA LYS A 136 -9.25 20.29 -15.91
C LYS A 136 -9.29 19.78 -17.34
N LYS A 137 -8.94 18.52 -17.56
CA LYS A 137 -8.88 17.90 -18.90
C LYS A 137 -10.25 17.63 -19.48
N TYR A 138 -11.19 17.13 -18.66
CA TYR A 138 -12.49 16.65 -19.16
C TYR A 138 -13.64 17.60 -18.87
N GLN A 139 -13.50 18.52 -17.95
CA GLN A 139 -14.48 19.53 -17.51
C GLN A 139 -15.91 18.94 -17.37
N PRO A 140 -16.12 17.89 -16.55
CA PRO A 140 -17.42 17.27 -16.42
C PRO A 140 -18.44 18.26 -15.83
N THR A 141 -19.71 18.16 -16.28
CA THR A 141 -20.81 18.95 -15.72
C THR A 141 -21.02 18.62 -14.25
N TYR A 142 -20.90 17.33 -13.91
CA TYR A 142 -21.07 16.84 -12.55
C TYR A 142 -19.89 15.97 -12.12
N VAL A 143 -19.50 16.10 -10.86
CA VAL A 143 -18.72 15.10 -10.14
C VAL A 143 -19.65 14.43 -9.14
N VAL A 144 -19.66 13.11 -9.11
CA VAL A 144 -20.48 12.32 -8.19
C VAL A 144 -19.60 11.55 -7.23
N HIS A 145 -19.86 11.64 -5.94
CA HIS A 145 -19.17 10.92 -4.88
C HIS A 145 -20.12 10.51 -3.74
N GLY A 146 -19.68 9.58 -2.88
CA GLY A 146 -20.30 9.36 -1.57
C GLY A 146 -20.00 10.51 -0.61
N ASP A 147 -20.78 10.68 0.44
CA ASP A 147 -20.54 11.72 1.47
C ASP A 147 -19.47 11.33 2.51
N ASP A 148 -18.87 10.14 2.37
CA ASP A 148 -17.82 9.60 3.25
C ASP A 148 -16.52 10.42 3.29
N TRP A 149 -16.29 11.27 2.30
CA TRP A 149 -15.13 12.17 2.24
C TRP A 149 -15.37 13.59 2.83
N CYS A 150 -16.57 13.87 3.33
CA CYS A 150 -16.89 15.15 3.97
C CYS A 150 -16.07 15.42 5.24
N ASN A 151 -15.61 14.35 5.88
CA ASN A 151 -14.81 14.39 7.10
C ASN A 151 -13.56 13.53 6.96
N GLY A 152 -12.58 13.77 7.84
CA GLY A 152 -11.35 12.99 7.88
C GLY A 152 -10.35 13.37 6.79
N PHE A 153 -9.50 12.41 6.44
CA PHE A 153 -8.36 12.62 5.54
C PHE A 153 -8.77 13.08 4.13
N GLN A 154 -9.84 12.55 3.56
CA GLN A 154 -10.23 12.84 2.19
C GLN A 154 -10.90 14.23 2.02
N LYS A 155 -11.15 14.96 3.12
CA LYS A 155 -11.74 16.30 3.07
C LYS A 155 -10.96 17.26 2.17
N PHE A 156 -9.63 17.22 2.18
CA PHE A 156 -8.82 18.09 1.33
C PHE A 156 -9.05 17.80 -0.17
N VAL A 157 -9.25 16.53 -0.57
CA VAL A 157 -9.58 16.16 -1.96
C VAL A 157 -10.93 16.72 -2.34
N ARG A 158 -11.92 16.64 -1.44
CA ARG A 158 -13.24 17.24 -1.64
C ARG A 158 -13.16 18.74 -1.85
N ASP A 159 -12.44 19.45 -0.98
CA ASP A 159 -12.28 20.91 -1.05
C ASP A 159 -11.56 21.33 -2.35
N GLU A 160 -10.58 20.55 -2.80
CA GLU A 160 -9.93 20.73 -4.10
C GLU A 160 -10.92 20.56 -5.26
N VAL A 161 -11.74 19.47 -5.23
CA VAL A 161 -12.76 19.21 -6.26
C VAL A 161 -13.74 20.37 -6.35
N VAL A 162 -14.27 20.86 -5.22
CA VAL A 162 -15.17 22.03 -5.17
C VAL A 162 -14.51 23.25 -5.80
N SER A 163 -13.26 23.53 -5.45
CA SER A 163 -12.50 24.65 -6.00
C SER A 163 -12.30 24.56 -7.52
N VAL A 164 -11.94 23.37 -8.01
CA VAL A 164 -11.72 23.17 -9.45
C VAL A 164 -13.04 23.24 -10.23
N LEU A 165 -14.11 22.65 -9.72
CA LEU A 165 -15.45 22.72 -10.33
C LEU A 165 -15.93 24.18 -10.44
N ALA A 166 -15.75 24.98 -9.39
CA ALA A 166 -16.12 26.39 -9.38
C ALA A 166 -15.42 27.20 -10.50
N SER A 167 -14.22 26.79 -10.92
CA SER A 167 -13.45 27.50 -11.96
C SER A 167 -14.06 27.41 -13.36
N TYR A 168 -14.95 26.45 -13.64
CA TYR A 168 -15.60 26.28 -14.94
C TYR A 168 -17.12 26.02 -14.85
N GLY A 169 -17.73 26.17 -13.65
CA GLY A 169 -19.18 26.03 -13.46
C GLY A 169 -19.69 24.58 -13.31
N GLY A 170 -18.81 23.63 -12.99
CA GLY A 170 -19.20 22.26 -12.66
C GLY A 170 -19.81 22.15 -11.25
N ILE A 171 -20.53 21.05 -10.99
CA ILE A 171 -21.29 20.82 -9.75
C ILE A 171 -20.87 19.51 -9.11
N LEU A 172 -20.64 19.52 -7.79
CA LEU A 172 -20.45 18.32 -6.98
C LEU A 172 -21.81 17.81 -6.50
N ILE A 173 -22.09 16.52 -6.72
CA ILE A 173 -23.28 15.83 -6.21
C ILE A 173 -22.81 14.72 -5.27
N GLU A 174 -23.24 14.79 -4.02
CA GLU A 174 -22.89 13.81 -2.99
C GLU A 174 -24.13 12.97 -2.62
N TYR A 175 -23.93 11.65 -2.58
CA TYR A 175 -24.97 10.73 -2.13
C TYR A 175 -24.59 10.13 -0.79
N PRO A 176 -25.57 9.88 0.12
CA PRO A 176 -25.31 9.20 1.38
C PRO A 176 -24.58 7.89 1.15
N TYR A 177 -23.44 7.73 1.86
CA TYR A 177 -22.69 6.49 1.84
C TYR A 177 -23.50 5.39 2.52
N SER A 178 -23.61 4.25 1.88
CA SER A 178 -24.30 3.10 2.44
C SER A 178 -23.43 2.45 3.51
N ASN A 179 -23.73 2.73 4.78
CA ASN A 179 -23.04 2.16 5.95
C ASN A 179 -23.51 0.72 6.24
N ASP A 180 -23.71 -0.10 5.21
CA ASP A 180 -24.13 -1.48 5.37
C ASP A 180 -22.98 -2.32 5.93
N LYS A 181 -23.14 -2.80 7.17
CA LYS A 181 -22.18 -3.68 7.87
C LYS A 181 -21.69 -4.86 7.02
N LYS A 182 -22.48 -5.30 6.05
CA LYS A 182 -22.14 -6.36 5.09
C LYS A 182 -20.92 -5.99 4.22
N TYR A 183 -20.76 -4.72 3.85
CA TYR A 183 -19.64 -4.26 3.01
C TYR A 183 -18.41 -3.97 3.84
N GLN A 184 -18.57 -3.46 5.05
CA GLN A 184 -17.47 -3.34 6.01
C GLN A 184 -16.87 -4.72 6.35
N SER A 185 -17.69 -5.78 6.42
CA SER A 185 -17.20 -7.14 6.65
C SER A 185 -16.39 -7.70 5.48
N LEU A 186 -16.67 -7.30 4.23
CA LEU A 186 -15.85 -7.69 3.07
C LEU A 186 -14.49 -6.99 3.04
N GLU A 187 -14.46 -5.71 3.40
CA GLU A 187 -13.18 -4.97 3.55
C GLU A 187 -12.37 -5.50 4.74
N TYR A 188 -13.02 -5.87 5.82
CA TYR A 188 -12.37 -6.50 6.99
C TYR A 188 -11.77 -7.86 6.61
N ARG A 189 -12.53 -8.74 5.96
CA ARG A 189 -12.02 -10.03 5.45
C ARG A 189 -10.86 -9.88 4.49
N ALA A 190 -10.89 -8.89 3.61
CA ALA A 190 -9.78 -8.60 2.72
C ALA A 190 -8.52 -8.10 3.48
N ARG A 191 -8.67 -7.51 4.69
CA ARG A 191 -7.55 -7.18 5.59
C ARG A 191 -7.01 -8.42 6.30
N GLU A 192 -7.88 -9.31 6.75
CA GLU A 192 -7.48 -10.62 7.30
C GLU A 192 -6.65 -11.40 6.27
N ASP A 193 -7.07 -11.40 4.99
CA ASP A 193 -6.31 -12.02 3.90
C ASP A 193 -4.89 -11.46 3.75
N LEU A 194 -4.65 -10.19 4.09
CA LEU A 194 -3.30 -9.59 4.04
C LEU A 194 -2.34 -10.13 5.11
N SER A 195 -2.84 -10.72 6.17
CA SER A 195 -2.05 -11.40 7.21
C SER A 195 -1.63 -12.81 6.82
N LEU A 196 -2.32 -13.43 5.84
CA LEU A 196 -2.00 -14.78 5.38
C LEU A 196 -0.55 -14.85 4.86
N PRO A 197 0.20 -15.90 5.23
CA PRO A 197 1.61 -16.02 4.89
C PRO A 197 1.91 -15.89 3.39
N ASP A 198 1.11 -16.48 2.53
CA ASP A 198 1.31 -16.44 1.09
C ASP A 198 1.11 -15.03 0.51
N ILE A 199 0.10 -14.32 1.00
CA ILE A 199 -0.21 -12.96 0.56
C ILE A 199 0.86 -12.00 1.06
N ARG A 200 1.23 -12.06 2.35
CA ARG A 200 2.26 -11.21 2.95
C ARG A 200 3.61 -11.39 2.24
N ARG A 201 4.01 -12.64 2.00
CA ARG A 201 5.26 -12.98 1.32
C ARG A 201 5.36 -12.36 -0.06
N ALA A 202 4.29 -12.41 -0.86
CA ALA A 202 4.26 -11.91 -2.24
C ALA A 202 4.25 -10.37 -2.31
N ARG A 203 3.86 -9.66 -1.25
CA ARG A 203 3.61 -8.21 -1.28
C ARG A 203 4.86 -7.38 -1.55
N LEU A 204 6.04 -7.75 -1.03
CA LEU A 204 7.26 -6.98 -1.27
C LEU A 204 7.64 -6.96 -2.75
N LYS A 205 7.64 -8.12 -3.39
CA LYS A 205 7.96 -8.25 -4.81
C LYS A 205 6.98 -7.47 -5.68
N LYS A 206 5.68 -7.54 -5.35
CA LYS A 206 4.63 -6.73 -6.01
C LYS A 206 4.85 -5.24 -5.79
N ALA A 207 5.18 -4.82 -4.57
CA ALA A 207 5.44 -3.43 -4.23
C ALA A 207 6.60 -2.85 -5.04
N ILE A 208 7.71 -3.57 -5.13
CA ILE A 208 8.87 -3.18 -5.94
C ILE A 208 8.48 -3.04 -7.41
N ALA A 209 7.74 -4.02 -7.95
CA ALA A 209 7.30 -3.98 -9.35
C ALA A 209 6.37 -2.80 -9.66
N MET A 210 5.51 -2.41 -8.71
CA MET A 210 4.52 -1.34 -8.89
C MET A 210 5.09 0.06 -8.67
N LYS A 211 5.90 0.24 -7.62
CA LYS A 211 6.42 1.57 -7.22
C LYS A 211 7.80 1.88 -7.81
N GLY A 212 8.54 0.83 -8.20
CA GLY A 212 9.95 0.94 -8.56
C GLY A 212 10.87 1.05 -7.34
N THR A 213 10.52 1.88 -6.36
CA THR A 213 11.24 2.03 -5.10
C THR A 213 10.28 1.94 -3.91
N VAL A 214 10.67 1.21 -2.90
CA VAL A 214 9.92 0.98 -1.66
C VAL A 214 10.78 1.31 -0.45
N SER A 215 10.15 1.77 0.64
CA SER A 215 10.82 2.05 1.90
C SER A 215 10.44 1.06 2.98
N ALA A 216 11.43 0.68 3.79
CA ALA A 216 11.26 -0.19 4.94
C ALA A 216 11.82 0.46 6.20
N ILE A 217 11.09 0.38 7.32
CA ILE A 217 11.58 0.82 8.62
C ILE A 217 11.80 -0.36 9.55
N GLU A 218 12.73 -0.21 10.49
CA GLU A 218 13.01 -1.25 11.46
C GLU A 218 11.76 -1.63 12.29
N ALA A 219 11.67 -2.93 12.61
CA ALA A 219 10.75 -3.46 13.60
C ALA A 219 11.47 -4.56 14.41
N HIS A 220 11.35 -4.53 15.74
CA HIS A 220 11.99 -5.49 16.65
C HIS A 220 11.07 -5.92 17.81
N SER A 221 9.79 -5.55 17.72
CA SER A 221 8.75 -5.92 18.67
C SER A 221 7.37 -5.64 18.05
N GLY A 222 6.30 -6.15 18.64
CA GLY A 222 4.93 -5.82 18.21
C GLY A 222 4.65 -4.31 18.21
N ILE A 223 5.15 -3.57 19.21
CA ILE A 223 4.96 -2.10 19.28
C ILE A 223 5.66 -1.40 18.10
N THR A 224 6.90 -1.73 17.79
CA THR A 224 7.62 -1.12 16.66
C THR A 224 7.03 -1.56 15.32
N GLY A 225 6.53 -2.79 15.22
CA GLY A 225 5.73 -3.25 14.09
C GLY A 225 4.46 -2.41 13.91
N LEU A 226 3.74 -2.15 15.00
CA LEU A 226 2.53 -1.32 14.98
C LEU A 226 2.81 0.13 14.55
N ILE A 227 3.94 0.71 14.97
CA ILE A 227 4.40 2.03 14.51
C ILE A 227 4.65 1.99 13.00
N ALA A 228 5.39 1.00 12.50
CA ALA A 228 5.65 0.83 11.07
C ALA A 228 4.36 0.65 10.26
N GLU A 229 3.38 -0.08 10.79
CA GLU A 229 2.08 -0.33 10.14
C GLU A 229 1.22 0.92 10.06
N LYS A 230 1.11 1.69 11.16
CA LYS A 230 0.13 2.77 11.33
C LYS A 230 0.65 4.17 11.01
N THR A 231 1.97 4.37 10.92
CA THR A 231 2.52 5.70 10.62
C THR A 231 2.22 6.10 9.20
N VAL A 232 1.43 7.15 9.04
CA VAL A 232 1.07 7.76 7.75
C VAL A 232 1.23 9.27 7.87
N VAL A 233 1.90 9.88 6.91
CA VAL A 233 2.04 11.33 6.77
C VAL A 233 1.35 11.77 5.49
N TYR A 234 0.53 12.81 5.60
CA TYR A 234 -0.17 13.37 4.45
C TYR A 234 0.50 14.67 4.02
N GLN A 235 1.02 14.67 2.82
CA GLN A 235 1.78 15.81 2.28
C GLN A 235 1.41 16.03 0.82
N ASN A 236 1.10 17.27 0.43
CA ASN A 236 0.74 17.64 -0.95
C ASN A 236 -0.40 16.81 -1.57
N GLY A 237 -1.31 16.30 -0.75
CA GLY A 237 -2.43 15.47 -1.22
C GLY A 237 -2.09 13.98 -1.40
N GLU A 238 -0.90 13.56 -1.01
CA GLU A 238 -0.45 12.17 -1.05
C GLU A 238 -0.23 11.63 0.37
N ALA A 239 -0.51 10.34 0.55
CA ALA A 239 -0.22 9.64 1.79
C ALA A 239 1.14 8.94 1.69
N HIS A 240 2.05 9.28 2.58
CA HIS A 240 3.36 8.67 2.70
C HIS A 240 3.36 7.68 3.87
N GLN A 241 3.75 6.45 3.62
CA GLN A 241 3.86 5.38 4.61
C GLN A 241 4.97 4.42 4.22
N PHE A 242 5.50 3.71 5.20
CA PHE A 242 6.46 2.64 4.90
C PHE A 242 5.79 1.47 4.20
N ASP A 243 6.48 0.87 3.25
CA ASP A 243 5.97 -0.25 2.44
C ASP A 243 6.25 -1.61 3.08
N ALA A 244 7.31 -1.69 3.87
CA ALA A 244 7.79 -2.92 4.49
C ALA A 244 8.39 -2.66 5.87
N MET A 245 8.64 -3.73 6.60
CA MET A 245 9.35 -3.73 7.88
C MET A 245 10.69 -4.44 7.73
N TRP A 246 11.70 -3.90 8.39
CA TRP A 246 13.04 -4.46 8.51
C TRP A 246 13.27 -5.05 9.89
N VAL A 247 13.33 -6.37 10.01
CA VAL A 247 13.67 -7.05 11.27
C VAL A 247 15.19 -7.15 11.40
N SER A 248 15.75 -6.07 11.95
CA SER A 248 17.19 -5.87 12.12
C SER A 248 17.76 -6.80 13.20
N SER A 249 18.92 -7.43 12.93
CA SER A 249 19.64 -8.20 13.93
C SER A 249 20.18 -7.31 15.06
N LEU A 250 20.69 -6.11 14.72
CA LEU A 250 21.14 -5.13 15.68
C LEU A 250 20.05 -4.71 16.66
N CYS A 251 18.88 -4.32 16.14
CA CYS A 251 17.79 -3.81 16.96
C CYS A 251 17.15 -4.92 17.80
N ASP A 252 16.96 -6.11 17.24
CA ASP A 252 16.45 -7.29 17.95
C ASP A 252 17.42 -7.73 19.07
N SER A 253 18.72 -7.79 18.81
CA SER A 253 19.74 -8.09 19.82
C SER A 253 19.76 -7.05 20.93
N THR A 254 19.74 -5.76 20.56
CA THR A 254 19.73 -4.65 21.52
C THR A 254 18.51 -4.68 22.42
N ALA A 255 17.31 -4.92 21.84
CA ALA A 255 16.06 -5.05 22.60
C ALA A 255 16.10 -6.20 23.62
N LYS A 256 16.87 -7.26 23.33
CA LYS A 256 17.11 -8.41 24.22
C LYS A 256 18.32 -8.24 25.14
N GLY A 257 18.98 -7.07 25.15
CA GLY A 257 20.16 -6.79 25.97
C GLY A 257 21.38 -7.62 25.57
N LYS A 258 21.53 -7.97 24.28
CA LYS A 258 22.59 -8.81 23.76
C LYS A 258 23.40 -8.05 22.69
N PRO A 259 24.71 -8.33 22.54
CA PRO A 259 25.51 -7.77 21.46
C PRO A 259 25.11 -8.34 20.10
N ASP A 260 25.28 -7.53 19.04
CA ASP A 260 25.01 -7.89 17.64
C ASP A 260 26.14 -8.72 17.02
N ILE A 261 26.24 -9.98 17.41
CA ILE A 261 27.28 -10.95 17.01
C ILE A 261 26.70 -12.34 16.69
N GLU A 262 25.49 -12.40 16.17
CA GLU A 262 24.74 -13.67 15.97
C GLU A 262 24.50 -14.45 17.28
N LEU A 263 24.48 -13.77 18.44
CA LEU A 263 24.25 -14.39 19.74
C LEU A 263 22.78 -14.75 19.95
N VAL A 264 21.86 -13.99 19.38
CA VAL A 264 20.43 -14.29 19.43
C VAL A 264 20.13 -15.40 18.42
N ASP A 265 19.73 -16.56 18.94
CA ASP A 265 19.43 -17.72 18.10
C ASP A 265 18.17 -17.51 17.22
N MET A 266 18.09 -18.29 16.13
CA MET A 266 17.01 -18.17 15.15
C MET A 266 15.61 -18.42 15.75
N THR A 267 15.48 -19.30 16.75
CA THR A 267 14.18 -19.56 17.39
C THR A 267 13.67 -18.30 18.10
N SER A 268 14.57 -17.62 18.81
CA SER A 268 14.26 -16.35 19.48
C SER A 268 13.94 -15.25 18.47
N ARG A 269 14.60 -15.21 17.31
CA ARG A 269 14.34 -14.24 16.25
C ARG A 269 13.02 -14.51 15.53
N PHE A 270 12.63 -15.78 15.37
CA PHE A 270 11.32 -16.15 14.81
C PHE A 270 10.17 -15.71 15.73
N ARG A 271 10.34 -15.78 17.07
CA ARG A 271 9.33 -15.22 18.00
C ARG A 271 9.16 -13.72 17.83
N THR A 272 10.24 -12.99 17.63
CA THR A 272 10.14 -11.54 17.31
C THR A 272 9.32 -11.29 16.03
N ILE A 273 9.48 -12.15 15.01
CA ILE A 273 8.67 -12.07 13.79
C ILE A 273 7.20 -12.35 14.11
N ASP A 274 6.90 -13.40 14.90
CA ASP A 274 5.54 -13.75 15.31
C ASP A 274 4.88 -12.57 16.05
N ASP A 275 5.54 -11.96 17.05
CA ASP A 275 5.03 -10.80 17.79
C ASP A 275 4.71 -9.61 16.87
N ILE A 276 5.52 -9.40 15.82
CA ILE A 276 5.28 -8.35 14.82
C ILE A 276 4.09 -8.73 13.93
N MET A 277 3.98 -9.99 13.54
CA MET A 277 2.94 -10.48 12.64
C MET A 277 1.54 -10.42 13.27
N GLU A 278 1.41 -10.57 14.59
CA GLU A 278 0.15 -10.46 15.32
C GLU A 278 -0.55 -9.10 15.09
N VAL A 279 0.22 -8.02 14.93
CA VAL A 279 -0.31 -6.65 14.87
C VAL A 279 -0.10 -5.97 13.53
N THR A 280 0.42 -6.68 12.52
CA THR A 280 0.82 -6.07 11.24
C THR A 280 0.45 -6.93 10.04
N THR A 281 0.34 -6.27 8.89
CA THR A 281 0.09 -6.92 7.59
C THR A 281 1.17 -6.61 6.53
N LYS A 282 2.04 -5.64 6.78
CA LYS A 282 3.10 -5.24 5.83
C LYS A 282 4.12 -6.36 5.63
N PRO A 283 4.76 -6.43 4.45
CA PRO A 283 5.82 -7.39 4.17
C PRO A 283 7.02 -7.21 5.11
N ILE A 284 7.67 -8.32 5.43
CA ILE A 284 8.85 -8.35 6.30
C ILE A 284 10.09 -8.66 5.50
N ILE A 285 11.13 -7.84 5.69
CA ILE A 285 12.50 -8.07 5.27
C ILE A 285 13.28 -8.48 6.52
N PHE A 286 13.91 -9.64 6.50
CA PHE A 286 14.62 -10.22 7.64
C PHE A 286 16.14 -10.12 7.48
N ASP A 287 16.83 -9.60 8.48
CA ASP A 287 18.30 -9.61 8.58
C ASP A 287 18.77 -11.01 8.95
N GLY A 288 19.30 -11.72 7.98
CA GLY A 288 19.80 -13.07 8.13
C GLY A 288 21.25 -13.16 8.58
N ASP A 289 21.88 -12.03 8.90
CA ASP A 289 23.30 -11.95 9.27
C ASP A 289 24.19 -12.62 8.19
N THR A 290 25.09 -13.55 8.55
CA THR A 290 25.90 -14.31 7.58
C THR A 290 25.13 -15.47 6.93
N GLY A 291 23.91 -15.74 7.39
CA GLY A 291 23.13 -16.94 7.04
C GLY A 291 23.62 -18.20 7.77
N GLY A 292 24.67 -18.13 8.57
CA GLY A 292 25.24 -19.26 9.29
C GLY A 292 25.80 -20.36 8.36
N LEU A 293 25.75 -21.61 8.82
CA LEU A 293 26.13 -22.77 8.01
C LEU A 293 25.11 -23.01 6.90
N THR A 294 25.57 -23.38 5.72
CA THR A 294 24.71 -23.60 4.54
C THR A 294 23.60 -24.61 4.81
N GLU A 295 23.87 -25.67 5.55
CA GLU A 295 22.91 -26.70 5.94
C GLU A 295 21.81 -26.13 6.85
N HIS A 296 22.14 -25.21 7.74
CA HIS A 296 21.17 -24.55 8.61
C HIS A 296 20.39 -23.46 7.83
N PHE A 297 21.04 -22.74 6.92
CA PHE A 297 20.42 -21.73 6.09
C PHE A 297 19.23 -22.28 5.28
N VAL A 298 19.37 -23.48 4.75
CA VAL A 298 18.28 -24.20 4.06
C VAL A 298 17.01 -24.31 4.92
N TYR A 299 17.16 -24.59 6.21
CA TYR A 299 16.01 -24.67 7.14
C TYR A 299 15.48 -23.30 7.55
N THR A 300 16.37 -22.32 7.69
CA THR A 300 15.98 -20.92 7.91
C THR A 300 15.10 -20.41 6.77
N VAL A 301 15.51 -20.63 5.52
CA VAL A 301 14.72 -20.27 4.33
C VAL A 301 13.33 -20.92 4.35
N LYS A 302 13.26 -22.25 4.59
CA LYS A 302 11.98 -22.96 4.66
C LYS A 302 11.05 -22.43 5.75
N THR A 303 11.62 -22.03 6.89
CA THR A 303 10.83 -21.51 8.02
C THR A 303 10.32 -20.12 7.74
N LEU A 304 11.18 -19.19 7.30
CA LEU A 304 10.79 -17.83 6.97
C LEU A 304 9.76 -17.77 5.83
N GLU A 305 9.95 -18.60 4.79
CA GLU A 305 8.99 -18.71 3.70
C GLU A 305 7.61 -19.17 4.19
N ARG A 306 7.56 -20.19 5.06
CA ARG A 306 6.32 -20.69 5.66
C ARG A 306 5.64 -19.68 6.57
N MET A 307 6.41 -18.89 7.32
CA MET A 307 5.89 -17.80 8.16
C MET A 307 5.30 -16.65 7.35
N GLY A 308 5.66 -16.48 6.07
CA GLY A 308 5.19 -15.39 5.23
C GLY A 308 6.15 -14.19 5.18
N VAL A 309 7.41 -14.36 5.60
CA VAL A 309 8.46 -13.36 5.38
C VAL A 309 8.71 -13.19 3.88
N SER A 310 8.92 -11.96 3.43
CA SER A 310 9.04 -11.65 2.00
C SER A 310 10.47 -11.74 1.49
N MET A 311 11.46 -11.38 2.30
CA MET A 311 12.87 -11.38 1.92
C MET A 311 13.78 -11.70 3.12
N ILE A 312 14.81 -12.48 2.88
CA ILE A 312 15.97 -12.58 3.77
C ILE A 312 17.18 -11.90 3.13
N ILE A 313 17.92 -11.12 3.91
CA ILE A 313 19.21 -10.53 3.48
C ILE A 313 20.33 -11.27 4.23
N ILE A 314 21.31 -11.78 3.49
CA ILE A 314 22.51 -12.43 4.06
C ILE A 314 23.76 -11.71 3.56
N GLU A 315 24.75 -11.49 4.46
CA GLU A 315 26.00 -10.81 4.12
C GLU A 315 27.13 -11.81 3.79
N ASP A 316 27.98 -11.45 2.84
CA ASP A 316 29.09 -12.27 2.34
C ASP A 316 30.31 -12.26 3.29
N LYS A 317 30.05 -12.42 4.59
CA LYS A 317 31.08 -12.55 5.64
C LYS A 317 31.07 -13.94 6.24
N THR A 318 32.19 -14.31 6.85
CA THR A 318 32.39 -15.59 7.54
C THR A 318 33.05 -15.37 8.90
N GLY A 319 32.95 -16.37 9.79
CA GLY A 319 33.41 -16.27 11.16
C GLY A 319 32.42 -15.55 12.08
N LEU A 320 32.90 -15.06 13.22
CA LEU A 320 32.08 -14.33 14.15
C LEU A 320 31.64 -13.00 13.56
N LYS A 321 30.34 -12.78 13.42
CA LYS A 321 29.77 -11.52 12.92
C LYS A 321 30.29 -10.32 13.70
N LYS A 322 30.62 -9.28 12.98
CA LYS A 322 30.89 -7.93 13.49
C LYS A 322 30.05 -6.93 12.72
N ASN A 323 29.56 -5.91 13.41
CA ASN A 323 28.78 -4.88 12.77
C ASN A 323 29.62 -4.16 11.68
N SER A 324 29.05 -4.00 10.49
CA SER A 324 29.75 -3.45 9.32
C SER A 324 30.21 -2.01 9.51
N LEU A 325 29.56 -1.24 10.39
CA LEU A 325 29.96 0.15 10.70
C LEU A 325 31.33 0.24 11.39
N PHE A 326 31.85 -0.84 11.99
CA PHE A 326 33.23 -0.90 12.46
C PHE A 326 34.23 -0.90 11.30
N GLY A 327 33.83 -1.32 10.10
CA GLY A 327 34.69 -1.40 8.92
C GLY A 327 35.95 -2.21 9.19
N THR A 328 37.10 -1.69 8.76
CA THR A 328 38.43 -2.30 8.96
C THR A 328 39.02 -2.08 10.36
N ALA A 329 38.34 -1.31 11.23
CA ALA A 329 38.79 -1.13 12.62
C ALA A 329 38.71 -2.43 13.46
N VAL A 330 37.91 -3.41 13.01
CA VAL A 330 37.79 -4.74 13.61
C VAL A 330 38.05 -5.79 12.52
N ALA A 331 38.80 -6.84 12.84
CA ALA A 331 39.04 -7.92 11.90
C ALA A 331 37.73 -8.58 11.48
N GLN A 332 37.43 -8.56 10.19
CA GLN A 332 36.28 -9.19 9.54
C GLN A 332 36.76 -9.92 8.29
N THR A 333 36.20 -11.08 8.04
CA THR A 333 36.60 -11.92 6.90
C THR A 333 35.43 -12.02 5.93
N GLN A 334 35.66 -11.64 4.67
CA GLN A 334 34.71 -11.84 3.58
C GLN A 334 34.79 -13.29 3.09
N ASP A 335 33.65 -13.91 2.84
CA ASP A 335 33.58 -15.26 2.30
C ASP A 335 34.07 -15.31 0.84
N SER A 336 34.47 -16.49 0.38
CA SER A 336 34.75 -16.67 -1.04
C SER A 336 33.48 -16.53 -1.88
N ILE A 337 33.64 -16.11 -3.11
CA ILE A 337 32.51 -16.00 -4.07
C ILE A 337 31.86 -17.37 -4.24
N GLU A 338 32.66 -18.41 -4.37
CA GLU A 338 32.21 -19.80 -4.58
C GLU A 338 31.35 -20.31 -3.41
N ASN A 339 31.82 -20.12 -2.18
CA ASN A 339 31.10 -20.56 -0.98
C ASN A 339 29.79 -19.83 -0.82
N PHE A 340 29.80 -18.50 -1.00
CA PHE A 340 28.61 -17.70 -0.85
C PHE A 340 27.59 -17.97 -1.97
N CYS A 341 28.03 -18.16 -3.22
CA CYS A 341 27.20 -18.63 -4.33
C CYS A 341 26.57 -20.01 -4.03
N ALA A 342 27.34 -20.93 -3.46
CA ALA A 342 26.81 -22.26 -3.07
C ALA A 342 25.72 -22.13 -2.00
N LYS A 343 25.88 -21.23 -1.01
CA LYS A 343 24.88 -20.91 0.02
C LYS A 343 23.60 -20.34 -0.60
N ILE A 344 23.70 -19.35 -1.49
CA ILE A 344 22.57 -18.77 -2.22
C ILE A 344 21.83 -19.88 -3.00
N THR A 345 22.56 -20.67 -3.77
CA THR A 345 21.98 -21.75 -4.58
C THR A 345 21.26 -22.79 -3.70
N ALA A 346 21.83 -23.14 -2.55
CA ALA A 346 21.19 -24.06 -1.60
C ALA A 346 19.88 -23.48 -1.05
N GLY A 347 19.90 -22.19 -0.67
CA GLY A 347 18.70 -21.48 -0.23
C GLY A 347 17.62 -21.42 -1.31
N LYS A 348 17.98 -21.13 -2.55
CA LYS A 348 17.05 -21.11 -3.69
C LYS A 348 16.44 -22.48 -3.96
N LYS A 349 17.20 -23.56 -3.86
CA LYS A 349 16.68 -24.93 -3.98
C LYS A 349 15.74 -25.32 -2.84
N ALA A 350 15.92 -24.74 -1.66
CA ALA A 350 15.06 -25.00 -0.51
C ALA A 350 13.69 -24.32 -0.60
N GLN A 351 13.61 -23.23 -1.33
CA GLN A 351 12.42 -22.42 -1.59
C GLN A 351 11.32 -23.24 -2.28
N LYS A 352 10.06 -22.97 -1.92
CA LYS A 352 8.88 -23.61 -2.52
C LYS A 352 8.10 -22.71 -3.45
N THR A 353 8.16 -21.39 -3.23
CA THR A 353 7.43 -20.40 -3.99
C THR A 353 8.39 -19.42 -4.70
N GLN A 354 7.89 -18.69 -5.69
CA GLN A 354 8.66 -17.68 -6.40
C GLN A 354 8.62 -16.29 -5.70
N ASP A 355 7.87 -16.16 -4.61
CA ASP A 355 7.59 -14.89 -3.97
C ASP A 355 8.56 -14.56 -2.85
N PHE A 356 9.14 -15.57 -2.19
CA PHE A 356 10.19 -15.35 -1.21
C PHE A 356 11.50 -14.95 -1.88
N MET A 357 12.17 -13.94 -1.36
CA MET A 357 13.38 -13.37 -1.96
C MET A 357 14.60 -13.65 -1.08
N ILE A 358 15.73 -13.99 -1.72
CA ILE A 358 17.05 -14.06 -1.08
C ILE A 358 17.87 -12.88 -1.62
N CYS A 359 18.24 -11.94 -0.75
CA CYS A 359 19.08 -10.80 -1.06
C CYS A 359 20.50 -11.07 -0.59
N ALA A 360 21.46 -10.89 -1.49
CA ALA A 360 22.88 -10.98 -1.20
C ALA A 360 23.46 -9.61 -0.84
N ARG A 361 23.95 -9.44 0.39
CA ARG A 361 24.59 -8.23 0.86
C ARG A 361 26.10 -8.34 0.67
N ILE A 362 26.67 -7.35 -0.02
CA ILE A 362 28.07 -7.28 -0.40
C ILE A 362 28.82 -6.33 0.54
N GLU A 363 29.84 -6.84 1.21
CA GLU A 363 30.63 -6.09 2.17
C GLU A 363 31.96 -5.57 1.60
N SER A 364 32.20 -5.68 0.29
CA SER A 364 33.46 -5.29 -0.36
C SER A 364 33.86 -3.84 -0.11
N LEU A 365 32.91 -2.88 -0.15
CA LEU A 365 33.20 -1.48 0.13
C LEU A 365 33.46 -1.22 1.62
N ILE A 366 32.81 -1.96 2.50
CA ILE A 366 33.03 -1.91 3.95
C ILE A 366 34.45 -2.42 4.31
N LEU A 367 34.88 -3.49 3.63
CA LEU A 367 36.17 -4.15 3.87
C LEU A 367 37.29 -3.62 2.98
N GLU A 368 37.03 -2.51 2.26
CA GLU A 368 38.00 -1.81 1.41
C GLU A 368 38.61 -2.70 0.30
N LYS A 369 37.81 -3.70 -0.20
CA LYS A 369 38.22 -4.55 -1.32
C LYS A 369 38.03 -3.87 -2.68
N GLY A 370 37.30 -2.77 -2.71
CA GLY A 370 37.11 -1.92 -3.88
C GLY A 370 35.89 -2.25 -4.74
N MET A 371 35.67 -1.40 -5.72
CA MET A 371 34.50 -1.43 -6.59
C MET A 371 34.43 -2.66 -7.51
N GLU A 372 35.58 -3.07 -8.05
CA GLU A 372 35.67 -4.22 -8.97
C GLU A 372 35.32 -5.53 -8.27
N ASP A 373 35.75 -5.73 -7.02
CA ASP A 373 35.37 -6.89 -6.21
C ASP A 373 33.84 -6.85 -5.93
N ALA A 374 33.31 -5.68 -5.57
CA ALA A 374 31.88 -5.52 -5.33
C ALA A 374 31.02 -5.90 -6.57
N LEU A 375 31.41 -5.45 -7.75
CA LEU A 375 30.72 -5.76 -9.00
C LEU A 375 30.84 -7.23 -9.38
N THR A 376 32.03 -7.80 -9.27
CA THR A 376 32.28 -9.22 -9.53
C THR A 376 31.39 -10.10 -8.67
N ARG A 377 31.29 -9.80 -7.37
CA ARG A 377 30.39 -10.50 -6.43
C ARG A 377 28.93 -10.30 -6.79
N ALA A 378 28.49 -9.08 -7.07
CA ALA A 378 27.10 -8.82 -7.47
C ALA A 378 26.66 -9.67 -8.65
N ILE A 379 27.48 -9.71 -9.70
CA ILE A 379 27.22 -10.51 -10.92
C ILE A 379 27.23 -12.02 -10.62
N ALA A 380 28.17 -12.48 -9.77
CA ALA A 380 28.24 -13.89 -9.39
C ALA A 380 27.02 -14.30 -8.55
N PHE A 381 26.59 -13.45 -7.60
CA PHE A 381 25.48 -13.74 -6.70
C PHE A 381 24.14 -13.75 -7.42
N THR A 382 23.93 -12.82 -8.39
CA THR A 382 22.72 -12.85 -9.23
C THR A 382 22.68 -14.10 -10.10
N LYS A 383 23.80 -14.51 -10.69
CA LYS A 383 23.90 -15.77 -11.44
C LYS A 383 23.67 -17.01 -10.56
N ALA A 384 24.02 -16.96 -9.27
CA ALA A 384 23.74 -18.02 -8.31
C ALA A 384 22.26 -18.08 -7.88
N GLY A 385 21.44 -17.06 -8.25
CA GLY A 385 20.02 -16.99 -8.00
C GLY A 385 19.58 -16.00 -6.92
N ALA A 386 20.45 -15.07 -6.49
CA ALA A 386 20.02 -13.99 -5.62
C ALA A 386 18.91 -13.16 -6.29
N ASP A 387 17.83 -12.91 -5.57
CA ASP A 387 16.67 -12.14 -6.05
C ASP A 387 16.87 -10.62 -5.92
N ALA A 388 17.84 -10.20 -5.12
CA ALA A 388 18.23 -8.79 -4.93
C ALA A 388 19.69 -8.71 -4.49
N ILE A 389 20.30 -7.54 -4.72
CA ILE A 389 21.66 -7.21 -4.27
C ILE A 389 21.60 -6.04 -3.30
N MET A 390 22.23 -6.18 -2.14
CA MET A 390 22.43 -5.07 -1.21
C MET A 390 23.88 -4.64 -1.22
N ILE A 391 24.12 -3.38 -1.54
CA ILE A 391 25.43 -2.74 -1.43
C ILE A 391 25.47 -1.87 -0.18
N HIS A 392 26.55 -1.95 0.58
CA HIS A 392 26.71 -1.24 1.84
C HIS A 392 27.96 -0.38 1.84
N SER A 393 27.83 0.83 2.39
CA SER A 393 28.94 1.77 2.59
C SER A 393 28.84 2.47 3.93
N ARG A 394 30.00 2.82 4.50
CA ARG A 394 30.11 3.64 5.72
C ARG A 394 30.46 5.11 5.44
N LYS A 395 30.68 5.47 4.17
CA LYS A 395 30.96 6.85 3.77
C LYS A 395 29.70 7.71 3.90
N LYS A 396 29.90 8.98 4.25
CA LYS A 396 28.82 9.97 4.29
C LYS A 396 28.41 10.44 2.90
N ASP A 397 29.34 10.40 1.95
CA ASP A 397 29.11 10.71 0.55
C ASP A 397 28.53 9.45 -0.16
N PRO A 398 27.39 9.55 -0.82
CA PRO A 398 26.76 8.43 -1.54
C PRO A 398 27.47 8.07 -2.85
N ALA A 399 28.50 8.80 -3.28
CA ALA A 399 29.13 8.69 -4.60
C ALA A 399 29.53 7.25 -4.95
N GLU A 400 30.13 6.49 -4.00
CA GLU A 400 30.52 5.10 -4.29
C GLU A 400 29.32 4.14 -4.42
N ILE A 401 28.21 4.43 -3.73
CA ILE A 401 26.95 3.66 -3.90
C ILE A 401 26.40 3.94 -5.30
N PHE A 402 26.33 5.20 -5.71
CA PHE A 402 25.83 5.58 -7.03
C PHE A 402 26.73 5.06 -8.16
N GLU A 403 28.06 5.10 -7.97
CA GLU A 403 29.00 4.49 -8.92
C GLU A 403 28.76 2.98 -9.07
N PHE A 404 28.56 2.27 -7.96
CA PHE A 404 28.23 0.85 -7.99
C PHE A 404 26.93 0.61 -8.78
N VAL A 405 25.88 1.37 -8.47
CA VAL A 405 24.58 1.24 -9.15
C VAL A 405 24.71 1.50 -10.64
N ASP A 406 25.38 2.59 -11.04
CA ASP A 406 25.56 2.96 -12.44
C ASP A 406 26.34 1.89 -13.23
N LYS A 407 27.33 1.24 -12.61
CA LYS A 407 28.10 0.15 -13.21
C LYS A 407 27.29 -1.16 -13.25
N PHE A 408 26.66 -1.52 -12.13
CA PHE A 408 25.89 -2.76 -12.03
C PHE A 408 24.68 -2.76 -13.00
N ARG A 409 23.98 -1.63 -13.15
CA ARG A 409 22.84 -1.50 -14.09
C ARG A 409 23.21 -1.70 -15.57
N LYS A 410 24.48 -1.55 -15.94
CA LYS A 410 24.95 -1.87 -17.29
C LYS A 410 25.02 -3.39 -17.54
N GLU A 411 25.26 -4.17 -16.49
CA GLU A 411 25.36 -5.63 -16.55
C GLU A 411 24.02 -6.32 -16.23
N ASP A 412 23.26 -5.74 -15.31
CA ASP A 412 21.98 -6.25 -14.81
C ASP A 412 20.99 -5.10 -14.59
N SER A 413 20.02 -4.98 -15.50
CA SER A 413 19.00 -3.93 -15.45
C SER A 413 17.77 -4.28 -14.63
N ILE A 414 17.66 -5.55 -14.15
CA ILE A 414 16.41 -6.11 -13.60
C ILE A 414 16.51 -6.36 -12.09
N THR A 415 17.63 -6.92 -11.62
CA THR A 415 17.77 -7.33 -10.22
C THR A 415 17.62 -6.14 -9.28
N PRO A 416 16.69 -6.18 -8.31
CA PRO A 416 16.50 -5.12 -7.33
C PRO A 416 17.77 -4.81 -6.53
N ILE A 417 18.01 -3.51 -6.32
CA ILE A 417 19.11 -3.01 -5.49
C ILE A 417 18.54 -2.50 -4.17
N VAL A 418 19.16 -2.93 -3.07
CA VAL A 418 18.82 -2.58 -1.69
C VAL A 418 19.94 -1.70 -1.10
N VAL A 419 19.55 -0.63 -0.39
CA VAL A 419 20.50 0.24 0.34
C VAL A 419 20.03 0.50 1.76
N VAL A 420 21.00 0.77 2.65
CA VAL A 420 20.77 1.21 4.03
C VAL A 420 21.48 2.53 4.25
N PRO A 421 20.80 3.68 4.08
CA PRO A 421 21.44 4.99 4.10
C PRO A 421 21.72 5.51 5.51
N THR A 422 22.25 4.69 6.42
CA THR A 422 22.57 5.13 7.78
C THR A 422 23.70 6.16 7.80
N SER A 423 24.72 6.00 6.94
CA SER A 423 25.88 6.89 6.86
C SER A 423 25.66 8.06 5.90
N PHE A 424 24.94 7.84 4.78
CA PHE A 424 24.64 8.82 3.73
C PHE A 424 23.16 9.24 3.76
N ASN A 425 22.69 9.63 4.93
CA ASN A 425 21.29 9.89 5.26
C ASN A 425 20.74 11.24 4.75
N THR A 426 21.45 11.91 3.90
CA THR A 426 21.01 13.15 3.22
C THR A 426 20.32 12.90 1.90
N VAL A 427 20.43 11.68 1.36
CA VAL A 427 19.82 11.29 0.07
C VAL A 427 18.34 10.97 0.26
N THR A 428 17.50 11.53 -0.57
CA THR A 428 16.04 11.30 -0.55
C THR A 428 15.63 10.02 -1.28
N GLU A 429 14.40 9.52 -1.02
CA GLU A 429 13.85 8.36 -1.73
C GLU A 429 13.69 8.62 -3.23
N GLU A 430 13.38 9.86 -3.63
CA GLU A 430 13.29 10.29 -5.02
C GLU A 430 14.65 10.22 -5.73
N GLU A 431 15.74 10.63 -5.06
CA GLU A 431 17.10 10.54 -5.61
C GLU A 431 17.53 9.06 -5.75
N PHE A 432 17.20 8.21 -4.76
CA PHE A 432 17.41 6.76 -4.88
C PHE A 432 16.62 6.15 -6.03
N LYS A 433 15.34 6.54 -6.19
CA LYS A 433 14.49 6.11 -7.30
C LYS A 433 15.07 6.52 -8.65
N ALA A 434 15.51 7.76 -8.78
CA ALA A 434 16.14 8.27 -10.00
C ALA A 434 17.42 7.51 -10.39
N LYS A 435 18.11 6.93 -9.41
CA LYS A 435 19.29 6.07 -9.61
C LYS A 435 18.95 4.60 -9.88
N GLY A 436 17.69 4.20 -9.80
CA GLY A 436 17.27 2.81 -10.01
C GLY A 436 17.51 1.90 -8.80
N ILE A 437 17.51 2.46 -7.59
CA ILE A 437 17.54 1.73 -6.32
C ILE A 437 16.10 1.37 -5.95
N ASN A 438 15.86 0.13 -5.53
CA ASN A 438 14.51 -0.43 -5.40
C ASN A 438 14.04 -0.58 -3.95
N VAL A 439 14.95 -0.68 -2.99
CA VAL A 439 14.58 -0.82 -1.56
C VAL A 439 15.50 0.07 -0.73
N VAL A 440 14.89 0.96 0.06
CA VAL A 440 15.57 1.84 1.01
C VAL A 440 15.20 1.40 2.42
N ILE A 441 16.19 1.03 3.24
CA ILE A 441 15.97 0.50 4.60
C ILE A 441 16.43 1.53 5.65
N TYR A 442 15.50 2.00 6.47
CA TYR A 442 15.75 2.78 7.68
C TYR A 442 15.97 1.83 8.85
N ALA A 443 17.23 1.48 9.10
CA ALA A 443 17.59 0.23 9.77
C ALA A 443 17.55 0.27 11.31
N ASN A 444 17.59 1.45 11.96
CA ASN A 444 17.79 1.52 13.41
C ASN A 444 17.28 2.82 14.09
N GLN A 445 16.49 3.61 13.41
CA GLN A 445 16.07 4.93 13.88
C GLN A 445 15.12 4.82 15.09
N LEU A 446 14.19 3.86 15.11
CA LEU A 446 13.24 3.70 16.22
C LEU A 446 13.98 3.26 17.50
N THR A 447 14.90 2.29 17.41
CA THR A 447 15.74 1.86 18.54
C THR A 447 16.57 3.03 19.08
N ARG A 448 17.22 3.79 18.18
CA ARG A 448 18.12 4.90 18.56
C ARG A 448 17.37 6.09 19.13
N THR A 449 16.14 6.32 18.75
CA THR A 449 15.30 7.38 19.33
C THR A 449 14.58 6.92 20.59
N GLY A 450 14.15 5.67 20.64
CA GLY A 450 13.44 5.10 21.79
C GLY A 450 14.28 5.05 23.06
N PHE A 451 15.54 4.58 22.97
CA PHE A 451 16.40 4.45 24.15
C PHE A 451 16.61 5.77 24.91
N PRO A 452 17.07 6.88 24.27
CA PRO A 452 17.27 8.15 24.99
C PRO A 452 15.95 8.75 25.50
N ALA A 453 14.82 8.56 24.81
CA ALA A 453 13.51 9.02 25.28
C ALA A 453 13.09 8.30 26.58
N MET A 454 13.18 6.97 26.61
CA MET A 454 12.90 6.17 27.81
C MET A 454 13.89 6.50 28.95
N GLN A 455 15.18 6.68 28.63
CA GLN A 455 16.18 7.07 29.63
C GLN A 455 15.88 8.45 30.23
N ASN A 456 15.39 9.39 29.42
CA ASN A 456 15.02 10.73 29.88
C ASN A 456 13.84 10.66 30.85
N ALA A 457 12.81 9.88 30.54
CA ALA A 457 11.68 9.67 31.45
C ALA A 457 12.14 9.06 32.79
N ALA A 458 12.97 8.03 32.75
CA ALA A 458 13.53 7.42 33.97
C ALA A 458 14.34 8.42 34.82
N ARG A 459 15.16 9.27 34.19
CA ARG A 459 15.91 10.33 34.85
C ARG A 459 14.99 11.35 35.52
N THR A 460 13.96 11.82 34.78
CA THR A 460 12.99 12.80 35.30
C THR A 460 12.28 12.29 36.55
N ILE A 461 11.90 11.00 36.58
CA ILE A 461 11.30 10.39 37.79
C ILE A 461 12.29 10.38 38.97
N LEU A 462 13.56 10.02 38.73
CA LEU A 462 14.58 9.98 39.76
C LEU A 462 14.90 11.38 40.35
N GLU A 463 14.95 12.39 39.48
CA GLU A 463 15.22 13.78 39.88
C GLU A 463 14.09 14.38 40.69
N ASN A 464 12.85 14.03 40.42
CA ASN A 464 11.67 14.60 41.06
C ASN A 464 11.03 13.69 42.14
N HIS A 465 11.50 12.45 42.27
CA HIS A 465 10.93 11.41 43.15
C HIS A 465 9.40 11.20 42.97
N ARG A 466 8.91 11.49 41.76
CA ARG A 466 7.50 11.31 41.36
C ARG A 466 7.42 11.34 39.80
N ALA A 467 6.27 10.90 39.23
CA ALA A 467 6.07 10.77 37.82
C ALA A 467 5.39 11.98 37.14
N LYS A 468 4.96 13.02 37.93
CA LYS A 468 4.15 14.13 37.38
C LYS A 468 4.83 14.84 36.18
N GLU A 469 6.12 15.04 36.28
CA GLU A 469 6.93 15.74 35.27
C GLU A 469 7.12 14.92 33.98
N CYS A 470 6.67 13.65 33.96
CA CYS A 470 6.66 12.81 32.76
C CYS A 470 5.36 12.90 31.95
N ASP A 471 4.30 13.55 32.46
CA ASP A 471 2.98 13.56 31.80
C ASP A 471 3.04 14.03 30.34
N ASP A 472 3.84 15.09 30.06
CA ASP A 472 4.00 15.64 28.69
C ASP A 472 4.86 14.76 27.77
N MET A 473 5.59 13.79 28.33
CA MET A 473 6.44 12.86 27.58
C MET A 473 5.74 11.53 27.32
N CYS A 474 4.68 11.25 28.03
CA CYS A 474 3.99 9.96 27.99
C CYS A 474 2.72 10.01 27.15
N MET A 475 2.45 8.92 26.46
CA MET A 475 1.13 8.67 25.90
C MET A 475 0.09 8.61 27.03
N SER A 476 -1.13 9.09 26.79
CA SER A 476 -2.19 9.00 27.81
C SER A 476 -2.50 7.54 28.18
N ILE A 477 -2.93 7.32 29.43
CA ILE A 477 -3.34 5.97 29.87
C ILE A 477 -4.49 5.44 29.01
N LYS A 478 -5.41 6.31 28.57
CA LYS A 478 -6.51 5.92 27.69
C LYS A 478 -5.98 5.43 26.34
N ASP A 479 -5.03 6.15 25.75
CA ASP A 479 -4.50 5.82 24.44
C ASP A 479 -3.67 4.52 24.47
N ILE A 480 -2.86 4.29 25.53
CA ILE A 480 -2.08 3.06 25.63
C ILE A 480 -2.95 1.82 25.83
N ILE A 481 -4.04 1.93 26.61
CA ILE A 481 -4.97 0.82 26.85
C ILE A 481 -5.72 0.45 25.56
N THR A 482 -6.02 1.43 24.71
CA THR A 482 -6.76 1.23 23.46
C THR A 482 -5.86 1.10 22.24
N LEU A 483 -4.54 1.09 22.40
CA LEU A 483 -3.58 1.02 21.31
C LEU A 483 -3.72 -0.29 20.51
N ILE A 484 -3.94 -1.38 21.21
CA ILE A 484 -4.27 -2.70 20.66
C ILE A 484 -5.70 -2.99 21.14
N PRO A 485 -6.70 -2.94 20.23
CA PRO A 485 -8.09 -3.15 20.61
C PRO A 485 -8.36 -4.60 21.00
N ASP A 486 -9.22 -4.80 22.00
CA ASP A 486 -9.82 -6.10 22.28
C ASP A 486 -10.77 -6.46 21.13
N GLU A 487 -10.58 -7.62 20.52
CA GLU A 487 -11.42 -8.12 19.40
C GLU A 487 -12.68 -8.88 19.91
N VAL A 488 -13.17 -8.58 21.13
CA VAL A 488 -14.32 -9.24 21.73
C VAL A 488 -15.59 -8.41 21.61
#